data_dcb4fae1f120450c796e6aefc475e212
#
_entry.id   dcb4fae1f120450c796e6aefc475e212
#
_cell.length_a   1.000
_cell.length_b   1.000
_cell.length_c   1.000
_cell.angle_alpha   90.00
_cell.angle_beta   90.00
_cell.angle_gamma   90.00
#
_symmetry.space_group_name_H-M   'P 1'
#
loop_
_entity.id
_entity.type
_entity.pdbx_description
1 polymer ?
#
loop_
_entity_poly.entity_id
_entity_poly.type
_entity_poly.pdbx_seq_one_letter_code
_entity_poly.pdbx_strand_id
1 'polypeptide(L)'
;IEASMRRLAHYDYWEDKLFPSILLDSKADLLIYGMGEKICEKICRGLFEGKTIEELKDTPQIAYIEKGEVEKNKNYTDLYLPSFEECLKDKRKQAESIAIFEKNSNKFNGERLIQVYINSKVSLIVNPFDQTYCSKDLDNIYTLAFERKPHPKYAKRGPIPAFEMIKYSVNIHRGCFGGCAFCTIAAHQGKRIISRSEESIMNEIEQISQDKDFKGYLSDLGGPSANMYSMKGKDENLCKKCTRPSCLYPSLCKNMNNDHRPLLNLYKRVRALPDIKQALIGSGVRYDLFDKSEYFETLVRYHVSGRLKVAPEHCSESVLKAMRKMSFDQFIDIKKRFEIINSKYGLKQQLIPYFISSHPGCTAEDMAE
;
A
#
# COMPACT_ATOMS: atom_id res chain seq x y z
N ILE A 1 4.64 8.08 -3.30
CA ILE A 1 3.24 8.15 -2.77
C ILE A 1 2.62 9.49 -3.15
N GLU A 2 3.29 10.59 -2.84
CA GLU A 2 2.82 11.96 -3.07
C GLU A 2 2.32 12.16 -4.52
N ALA A 3 3.19 11.95 -5.51
CA ALA A 3 2.83 12.07 -6.91
C ALA A 3 1.66 11.17 -7.32
N SER A 4 1.59 9.94 -6.79
CA SER A 4 0.47 9.03 -7.05
C SER A 4 -0.86 9.59 -6.55
N MET A 5 -0.88 10.24 -5.38
CA MET A 5 -2.09 10.77 -4.77
C MET A 5 -2.51 12.13 -5.35
N ARG A 6 -1.53 12.90 -5.85
CA ARG A 6 -1.75 14.21 -6.47
C ARG A 6 -1.81 14.15 -8.01
N ARG A 7 -1.94 12.96 -8.60
CA ARG A 7 -2.05 12.82 -10.07
C ARG A 7 -3.35 13.35 -10.67
N LEU A 8 -4.39 13.48 -9.84
CA LEU A 8 -5.67 14.12 -10.17
C LEU A 8 -5.84 15.41 -9.34
N ALA A 9 -6.93 16.14 -9.56
CA ALA A 9 -7.33 17.21 -8.63
C ALA A 9 -7.48 16.64 -7.22
N HIS A 10 -6.88 17.31 -6.25
CA HIS A 10 -6.79 16.82 -4.88
C HIS A 10 -7.01 17.94 -3.87
N TYR A 11 -7.64 17.58 -2.74
CA TYR A 11 -7.82 18.51 -1.62
C TYR A 11 -6.57 18.47 -0.73
N ASP A 12 -6.01 19.65 -0.47
CA ASP A 12 -4.94 19.84 0.49
C ASP A 12 -5.52 20.29 1.83
N TYR A 13 -5.35 19.48 2.85
CA TYR A 13 -5.91 19.71 4.18
C TYR A 13 -5.27 20.93 4.87
N TRP A 14 -3.98 21.18 4.65
CA TRP A 14 -3.27 22.28 5.33
C TRP A 14 -3.67 23.65 4.78
N GLU A 15 -3.84 23.72 3.46
CA GLU A 15 -4.23 24.93 2.78
C GLU A 15 -5.76 25.13 2.71
N ASP A 16 -6.54 24.09 3.11
CA ASP A 16 -8.01 24.03 2.96
C ASP A 16 -8.48 24.39 1.54
N LYS A 17 -7.79 23.84 0.54
CA LYS A 17 -8.00 24.14 -0.87
C LYS A 17 -7.98 22.91 -1.75
N LEU A 18 -8.70 22.99 -2.86
CA LEU A 18 -8.58 22.05 -3.97
C LEU A 18 -7.47 22.52 -4.91
N PHE A 19 -6.48 21.67 -5.11
CA PHE A 19 -5.38 21.90 -6.05
C PHE A 19 -5.59 21.09 -7.34
N PRO A 20 -5.05 21.57 -8.48
CA PRO A 20 -5.02 20.80 -9.71
C PRO A 20 -4.07 19.61 -9.59
N SER A 21 -4.00 18.79 -10.63
CA SER A 21 -2.97 17.76 -10.73
C SER A 21 -1.57 18.35 -10.58
N ILE A 22 -0.69 17.64 -9.87
CA ILE A 22 0.72 18.03 -9.73
C ILE A 22 1.44 18.18 -11.08
N LEU A 23 0.93 17.55 -12.15
CA LEU A 23 1.48 17.73 -13.50
C LEU A 23 1.34 19.16 -14.02
N LEU A 24 0.22 19.84 -13.70
CA LEU A 24 0.04 21.24 -14.10
C LEU A 24 1.00 22.15 -13.33
N ASP A 25 1.22 21.88 -12.05
CA ASP A 25 2.09 22.69 -11.21
C ASP A 25 3.57 22.47 -11.53
N SER A 26 3.98 21.20 -11.68
CA SER A 26 5.37 20.83 -11.93
C SER A 26 5.81 21.07 -13.36
N LYS A 27 4.87 21.16 -14.31
CA LYS A 27 5.12 21.23 -15.76
C LYS A 27 5.94 20.04 -16.27
N ALA A 28 5.83 18.89 -15.60
CA ALA A 28 6.46 17.68 -16.06
C ALA A 28 5.71 17.09 -17.26
N ASP A 29 6.43 16.45 -18.18
CA ASP A 29 5.82 15.84 -19.38
C ASP A 29 5.00 14.60 -19.02
N LEU A 30 5.53 13.78 -18.11
CA LEU A 30 4.91 12.55 -17.67
C LEU A 30 5.00 12.42 -16.14
N LEU A 31 3.99 11.79 -15.55
CA LEU A 31 4.01 11.34 -14.17
C LEU A 31 3.84 9.83 -14.14
N ILE A 32 4.80 9.11 -13.54
CA ILE A 32 4.71 7.69 -13.27
C ILE A 32 4.18 7.52 -11.86
N TYR A 33 3.17 6.69 -11.65
CA TYR A 33 2.55 6.49 -10.34
C TYR A 33 2.56 5.02 -9.91
N GLY A 34 2.24 4.77 -8.65
CA GLY A 34 2.16 3.41 -8.10
C GLY A 34 3.53 2.75 -7.93
N MET A 35 3.62 1.47 -8.22
CA MET A 35 4.87 0.71 -8.29
C MET A 35 5.55 1.00 -9.63
N GLY A 36 6.23 2.15 -9.70
CA GLY A 36 6.63 2.79 -10.94
C GLY A 36 7.94 2.29 -11.55
N GLU A 37 8.71 1.42 -10.88
CA GLU A 37 10.08 1.08 -11.26
C GLU A 37 10.16 0.47 -12.68
N LYS A 38 9.31 -0.51 -12.97
CA LYS A 38 9.23 -1.15 -14.29
C LYS A 38 8.82 -0.17 -15.40
N ILE A 39 7.88 0.72 -15.08
CA ILE A 39 7.42 1.73 -16.04
C ILE A 39 8.50 2.81 -16.24
N CYS A 40 9.21 3.20 -15.19
CA CYS A 40 10.34 4.11 -15.28
C CYS A 40 11.43 3.55 -16.21
N GLU A 41 11.81 2.29 -16.02
CA GLU A 41 12.76 1.61 -16.91
C GLU A 41 12.28 1.63 -18.37
N LYS A 42 11.00 1.27 -18.61
CA LYS A 42 10.40 1.25 -19.94
C LYS A 42 10.44 2.63 -20.61
N ILE A 43 10.06 3.69 -19.89
CA ILE A 43 10.08 5.07 -20.39
C ILE A 43 11.52 5.50 -20.69
N CYS A 44 12.44 5.32 -19.74
CA CYS A 44 13.85 5.70 -19.93
C CYS A 44 14.47 4.96 -21.12
N ARG A 45 14.21 3.67 -21.27
CA ARG A 45 14.69 2.88 -22.41
C ARG A 45 14.10 3.38 -23.73
N GLY A 46 12.79 3.68 -23.77
CA GLY A 46 12.16 4.23 -24.97
C GLY A 46 12.77 5.57 -25.38
N LEU A 47 13.00 6.48 -24.43
CA LEU A 47 13.65 7.76 -24.69
C LEU A 47 15.11 7.58 -25.17
N PHE A 48 15.84 6.64 -24.59
CA PHE A 48 17.21 6.31 -25.03
C PHE A 48 17.23 5.73 -26.46
N GLU A 49 16.21 4.98 -26.87
CA GLU A 49 16.00 4.46 -28.22
C GLU A 49 15.53 5.54 -29.21
N GLY A 50 15.34 6.78 -28.76
CA GLY A 50 14.93 7.91 -29.59
C GLY A 50 13.41 8.07 -29.76
N LYS A 51 12.58 7.38 -28.98
CA LYS A 51 11.13 7.60 -28.97
C LYS A 51 10.80 8.95 -28.37
N THR A 52 9.79 9.58 -28.92
CA THR A 52 9.21 10.81 -28.39
C THR A 52 8.30 10.52 -27.20
N ILE A 53 8.01 11.56 -26.40
CA ILE A 53 7.00 11.47 -25.31
C ILE A 53 5.64 11.04 -25.87
N GLU A 54 5.28 11.51 -27.07
CA GLU A 54 4.01 11.18 -27.73
C GLU A 54 3.86 9.67 -27.95
N GLU A 55 4.91 9.01 -28.45
CA GLU A 55 4.93 7.56 -28.68
C GLU A 55 4.90 6.74 -27.40
N LEU A 56 5.19 7.37 -26.26
CA LEU A 56 5.19 6.71 -24.94
C LEU A 56 3.88 6.88 -24.16
N LYS A 57 2.94 7.72 -24.65
CA LYS A 57 1.66 8.01 -23.98
C LYS A 57 0.75 6.78 -23.79
N ASP A 58 0.90 5.72 -24.58
CA ASP A 58 0.16 4.47 -24.43
C ASP A 58 0.73 3.54 -23.33
N THR A 59 1.77 3.98 -22.64
CA THR A 59 2.33 3.19 -21.52
C THR A 59 1.35 3.16 -20.35
N PRO A 60 1.07 2.01 -19.73
CA PRO A 60 0.24 1.95 -18.54
C PRO A 60 0.89 2.67 -17.35
N GLN A 61 0.07 3.03 -16.37
CA GLN A 61 0.53 3.57 -15.09
C GLN A 61 1.29 4.91 -15.21
N ILE A 62 0.94 5.70 -16.23
CA ILE A 62 1.39 7.08 -16.37
C ILE A 62 0.22 8.05 -16.36
N ALA A 63 0.53 9.32 -16.08
CA ALA A 63 -0.38 10.44 -16.34
C ALA A 63 0.35 11.49 -17.18
N TYR A 64 -0.41 12.20 -18.02
CA TYR A 64 0.09 13.25 -18.92
C TYR A 64 -0.99 14.27 -19.23
N ILE A 65 -0.59 15.41 -19.78
CA ILE A 65 -1.49 16.49 -20.19
C ILE A 65 -1.68 16.43 -21.71
N GLU A 66 -2.92 16.51 -22.16
CA GLU A 66 -3.30 16.62 -23.56
C GLU A 66 -3.91 17.99 -23.84
N LYS A 67 -3.55 18.63 -24.97
CA LYS A 67 -4.13 19.88 -25.45
C LYS A 67 -5.20 19.59 -26.50
N GLY A 68 -6.35 20.27 -26.39
CA GLY A 68 -7.46 20.08 -27.33
C GLY A 68 -8.34 18.89 -27.00
N GLU A 69 -8.92 18.29 -28.03
CA GLU A 69 -9.79 17.12 -27.91
C GLU A 69 -8.98 15.86 -27.58
N VAL A 70 -9.50 15.06 -26.65
CA VAL A 70 -8.87 13.79 -26.27
C VAL A 70 -9.22 12.73 -27.32
N GLU A 71 -8.21 12.23 -28.00
CA GLU A 71 -8.40 11.14 -28.93
C GLU A 71 -8.76 9.83 -28.21
N LYS A 72 -9.69 9.07 -28.82
CA LYS A 72 -10.05 7.74 -28.34
C LYS A 72 -8.83 6.83 -28.36
N ASN A 73 -8.52 6.23 -27.24
CA ASN A 73 -7.44 5.25 -27.16
C ASN A 73 -7.94 3.86 -27.60
N LYS A 74 -7.11 3.14 -28.35
CA LYS A 74 -7.42 1.79 -28.84
C LYS A 74 -7.26 0.72 -27.75
N ASN A 75 -6.43 0.99 -26.73
CA ASN A 75 -6.05 0.04 -25.69
C ASN A 75 -6.89 0.19 -24.42
N TYR A 76 -7.50 1.36 -24.20
CA TYR A 76 -8.19 1.69 -22.95
C TYR A 76 -9.60 2.25 -23.24
N THR A 77 -10.52 1.96 -22.33
CA THR A 77 -11.82 2.61 -22.28
C THR A 77 -11.69 3.89 -21.47
N ASP A 78 -12.30 4.98 -21.93
CA ASP A 78 -12.25 6.28 -21.29
C ASP A 78 -13.34 6.42 -20.24
N LEU A 79 -12.97 6.97 -19.08
CA LEU A 79 -13.86 7.30 -17.99
C LEU A 79 -13.64 8.77 -17.58
N TYR A 80 -14.63 9.62 -17.86
CA TYR A 80 -14.55 11.03 -17.57
C TYR A 80 -14.90 11.30 -16.10
N LEU A 81 -14.07 12.12 -15.47
CA LEU A 81 -14.31 12.67 -14.14
C LEU A 81 -14.98 14.03 -14.27
N PRO A 82 -15.68 14.51 -13.22
CA PRO A 82 -16.03 15.93 -13.14
C PRO A 82 -14.81 16.81 -13.40
N SER A 83 -15.00 17.88 -14.17
CA SER A 83 -13.93 18.84 -14.47
C SER A 83 -13.37 19.47 -13.19
N PHE A 84 -12.15 20.00 -13.28
CA PHE A 84 -11.54 20.68 -12.13
C PHE A 84 -12.40 21.86 -11.66
N GLU A 85 -12.96 22.63 -12.59
CA GLU A 85 -13.81 23.78 -12.30
C GLU A 85 -15.17 23.41 -11.67
N GLU A 86 -15.75 22.27 -12.06
CA GLU A 86 -16.93 21.72 -11.37
C GLU A 86 -16.58 21.31 -9.93
N CYS A 87 -15.45 20.66 -9.74
CA CYS A 87 -14.98 20.28 -8.40
C CYS A 87 -14.68 21.49 -7.50
N LEU A 88 -14.16 22.60 -8.07
CA LEU A 88 -13.95 23.85 -7.34
C LEU A 88 -15.27 24.50 -6.88
N LYS A 89 -16.33 24.39 -7.69
CA LYS A 89 -17.65 25.01 -7.43
C LYS A 89 -18.50 24.18 -6.49
N ASP A 90 -18.37 22.84 -6.54
CA ASP A 90 -19.23 21.92 -5.80
C ASP A 90 -18.41 20.78 -5.16
N LYS A 91 -18.35 20.78 -3.84
CA LYS A 91 -17.67 19.72 -3.04
C LYS A 91 -18.24 18.32 -3.33
N ARG A 92 -19.52 18.20 -3.76
CA ARG A 92 -20.11 16.91 -4.14
C ARG A 92 -19.48 16.39 -5.44
N LYS A 93 -19.13 17.26 -6.38
CA LYS A 93 -18.42 16.88 -7.61
C LYS A 93 -17.01 16.41 -7.30
N GLN A 94 -16.32 17.02 -6.34
CA GLN A 94 -15.05 16.51 -5.86
C GLN A 94 -15.19 15.13 -5.20
N ALA A 95 -16.21 14.93 -4.36
CA ALA A 95 -16.48 13.62 -3.76
C ALA A 95 -16.82 12.55 -4.82
N GLU A 96 -17.59 12.91 -5.86
CA GLU A 96 -17.88 12.05 -7.01
C GLU A 96 -16.59 11.66 -7.75
N SER A 97 -15.71 12.62 -8.02
CA SER A 97 -14.41 12.38 -8.66
C SER A 97 -13.56 11.37 -7.86
N ILE A 98 -13.46 11.55 -6.54
CA ILE A 98 -12.72 10.64 -5.66
C ILE A 98 -13.36 9.25 -5.63
N ALA A 99 -14.70 9.15 -5.59
CA ALA A 99 -15.39 7.86 -5.60
C ALA A 99 -15.16 7.09 -6.91
N ILE A 100 -15.20 7.77 -8.07
CA ILE A 100 -14.88 7.18 -9.37
C ILE A 100 -13.43 6.72 -9.40
N PHE A 101 -12.51 7.56 -8.96
CA PHE A 101 -11.08 7.26 -8.87
C PHE A 101 -10.80 6.02 -7.98
N GLU A 102 -11.38 5.97 -6.78
CA GLU A 102 -11.22 4.82 -5.88
C GLU A 102 -11.76 3.54 -6.51
N LYS A 103 -12.97 3.60 -7.06
CA LYS A 103 -13.60 2.46 -7.74
C LYS A 103 -12.74 1.95 -8.89
N ASN A 104 -12.21 2.86 -9.71
CA ASN A 104 -11.36 2.52 -10.85
C ASN A 104 -10.01 1.92 -10.39
N SER A 105 -9.38 2.49 -9.37
CA SER A 105 -8.12 1.99 -8.81
C SER A 105 -8.24 0.58 -8.21
N ASN A 106 -9.45 0.18 -7.81
CA ASN A 106 -9.72 -1.16 -7.26
C ASN A 106 -10.04 -2.22 -8.33
N LYS A 107 -10.24 -1.82 -9.59
CA LYS A 107 -10.46 -2.76 -10.69
C LYS A 107 -9.15 -3.44 -11.11
N PHE A 108 -9.25 -4.68 -11.56
CA PHE A 108 -8.13 -5.35 -12.20
C PHE A 108 -7.82 -4.70 -13.55
N ASN A 109 -8.86 -4.52 -14.39
CA ASN A 109 -8.78 -3.79 -15.64
C ASN A 109 -9.44 -2.43 -15.43
N GLY A 110 -8.64 -1.43 -14.99
CA GLY A 110 -9.11 -0.06 -14.85
C GLY A 110 -9.28 0.63 -16.19
N GLU A 111 -10.12 1.64 -16.23
CA GLU A 111 -10.28 2.54 -17.36
C GLU A 111 -9.24 3.67 -17.31
N ARG A 112 -9.01 4.31 -18.45
CA ARG A 112 -8.24 5.55 -18.57
C ARG A 112 -9.08 6.69 -18.01
N LEU A 113 -8.61 7.35 -16.95
CA LEU A 113 -9.32 8.48 -16.35
C LEU A 113 -8.99 9.77 -17.10
N ILE A 114 -10.00 10.58 -17.35
CA ILE A 114 -9.86 11.87 -18.01
C ILE A 114 -10.51 12.95 -17.13
N GLN A 115 -9.72 13.97 -16.74
CA GLN A 115 -10.18 15.13 -16.02
C GLN A 115 -9.89 16.40 -16.83
N VAL A 116 -10.95 17.11 -17.21
CA VAL A 116 -10.85 18.34 -18.02
C VAL A 116 -10.55 19.54 -17.14
N TYR A 117 -9.66 20.41 -17.60
CA TYR A 117 -9.32 21.71 -17.03
C TYR A 117 -9.78 22.78 -18.04
N ILE A 118 -11.02 23.28 -17.85
CA ILE A 118 -11.73 24.12 -18.83
C ILE A 118 -10.97 25.43 -19.05
N ASN A 119 -10.54 26.10 -17.97
CA ASN A 119 -9.86 27.38 -18.04
C ASN A 119 -8.50 27.29 -18.74
N SER A 120 -7.81 26.18 -18.58
CA SER A 120 -6.51 25.94 -19.20
C SER A 120 -6.60 25.29 -20.57
N LYS A 121 -7.81 24.87 -21.00
CA LYS A 121 -8.07 24.17 -22.27
C LYS A 121 -7.22 22.92 -22.47
N VAL A 122 -7.03 22.16 -21.40
CA VAL A 122 -6.26 20.91 -21.40
C VAL A 122 -7.04 19.80 -20.70
N SER A 123 -6.69 18.58 -21.00
CA SER A 123 -7.19 17.39 -20.34
C SER A 123 -6.04 16.64 -19.66
N LEU A 124 -6.21 16.30 -18.41
CA LEU A 124 -5.34 15.37 -17.71
C LEU A 124 -5.80 13.96 -18.02
N ILE A 125 -4.88 13.13 -18.46
CA ILE A 125 -5.12 11.72 -18.79
C ILE A 125 -4.31 10.86 -17.85
N VAL A 126 -4.96 9.86 -17.24
CA VAL A 126 -4.34 8.90 -16.33
C VAL A 126 -4.61 7.48 -16.84
N ASN A 127 -3.60 6.83 -17.39
CA ASN A 127 -3.70 5.44 -17.84
C ASN A 127 -3.84 4.49 -16.64
N PRO A 128 -4.51 3.33 -16.79
CA PRO A 128 -4.69 2.36 -15.71
C PRO A 128 -3.37 1.74 -15.25
N PHE A 129 -3.39 1.05 -14.10
CA PHE A 129 -2.23 0.32 -13.57
C PHE A 129 -1.71 -0.74 -14.54
N ASP A 130 -0.40 -0.99 -14.51
CA ASP A 130 0.21 -2.12 -15.22
C ASP A 130 -0.25 -3.45 -14.62
N GLN A 131 -1.02 -4.20 -15.42
CA GLN A 131 -1.55 -5.51 -15.01
C GLN A 131 -0.52 -6.64 -15.14
N THR A 132 0.59 -6.38 -15.81
CA THR A 132 1.66 -7.37 -16.04
C THR A 132 2.70 -7.39 -14.93
N TYR A 133 2.62 -6.46 -13.96
CA TYR A 133 3.54 -6.42 -12.83
C TYR A 133 3.39 -7.66 -11.95
N CYS A 134 4.50 -8.36 -11.70
CA CYS A 134 4.49 -9.66 -11.03
C CYS A 134 5.63 -9.79 -10.01
N SER A 135 5.69 -10.94 -9.33
CA SER A 135 6.74 -11.24 -8.33
C SER A 135 8.15 -11.11 -8.88
N LYS A 136 8.39 -11.55 -10.13
CA LYS A 136 9.70 -11.44 -10.77
C LYS A 136 10.13 -9.98 -10.96
N ASP A 137 9.20 -9.10 -11.34
CA ASP A 137 9.49 -7.65 -11.46
C ASP A 137 9.90 -7.09 -10.10
N LEU A 138 9.19 -7.48 -9.03
CA LEU A 138 9.51 -7.05 -7.67
C LEU A 138 10.85 -7.63 -7.19
N ASP A 139 11.13 -8.90 -7.44
CA ASP A 139 12.41 -9.53 -7.10
C ASP A 139 13.57 -8.82 -7.78
N ASN A 140 13.46 -8.49 -9.07
CA ASN A 140 14.49 -7.77 -9.82
C ASN A 140 14.84 -6.42 -9.18
N ILE A 141 13.87 -5.71 -8.60
CA ILE A 141 14.14 -4.45 -7.89
C ILE A 141 15.02 -4.69 -6.67
N TYR A 142 14.79 -5.78 -5.95
CA TYR A 142 15.56 -6.10 -4.75
C TYR A 142 16.92 -6.75 -5.03
N THR A 143 17.27 -7.00 -6.30
CA THR A 143 18.65 -7.34 -6.71
C THR A 143 19.54 -6.12 -6.93
N LEU A 144 18.97 -4.92 -6.97
CA LEU A 144 19.74 -3.69 -7.11
C LEU A 144 20.64 -3.48 -5.88
N ALA A 145 21.80 -2.88 -6.12
CA ALA A 145 22.81 -2.61 -5.08
C ALA A 145 22.38 -1.44 -4.18
N PHE A 146 21.53 -1.70 -3.19
CA PHE A 146 21.13 -0.70 -2.21
C PHE A 146 22.26 -0.44 -1.20
N GLU A 147 22.64 0.81 -1.02
CA GLU A 147 23.67 1.24 -0.06
C GLU A 147 23.28 0.97 1.41
N ARG A 148 21.99 0.92 1.75
CA ARG A 148 21.47 0.77 3.12
C ARG A 148 22.12 1.74 4.12
N LYS A 149 22.44 2.94 3.66
CA LYS A 149 23.07 4.01 4.44
C LYS A 149 22.36 5.33 4.20
N PRO A 150 22.37 6.24 5.18
CA PRO A 150 21.92 7.62 4.96
C PRO A 150 22.77 8.30 3.89
N HIS A 151 22.15 9.21 3.15
CA HIS A 151 22.89 10.00 2.17
C HIS A 151 24.05 10.78 2.85
N PRO A 152 25.26 10.86 2.25
CA PRO A 152 26.45 11.47 2.86
C PRO A 152 26.25 12.90 3.39
N LYS A 153 25.30 13.67 2.81
CA LYS A 153 24.98 15.04 3.29
C LYS A 153 24.52 15.08 4.75
N TYR A 154 24.05 13.95 5.31
CA TYR A 154 23.59 13.86 6.70
C TYR A 154 24.69 13.41 7.67
N ALA A 155 25.89 13.01 7.19
CA ALA A 155 26.95 12.44 8.03
C ALA A 155 27.35 13.32 9.22
N LYS A 156 27.24 14.67 9.09
CA LYS A 156 27.57 15.63 10.15
C LYS A 156 26.37 16.04 11.02
N ARG A 157 25.17 15.47 10.79
CA ARG A 157 23.91 15.86 11.47
C ARG A 157 23.49 14.89 12.57
N GLY A 158 24.33 13.91 12.90
CA GLY A 158 24.01 12.85 13.84
C GLY A 158 23.10 11.75 13.25
N PRO A 159 22.70 10.77 14.06
CA PRO A 159 21.85 9.67 13.60
C PRO A 159 20.47 10.15 13.18
N ILE A 160 19.89 9.49 12.18
CA ILE A 160 18.52 9.74 11.72
C ILE A 160 17.62 8.68 12.38
N PRO A 161 16.79 9.04 13.38
CA PRO A 161 16.00 8.06 14.15
C PRO A 161 15.12 7.17 13.26
N ALA A 162 14.47 7.75 12.24
CA ALA A 162 13.65 7.00 11.29
C ALA A 162 14.46 5.97 10.49
N PHE A 163 15.69 6.29 10.11
CA PHE A 163 16.58 5.35 9.42
C PHE A 163 16.97 4.20 10.33
N GLU A 164 17.34 4.47 11.59
CA GLU A 164 17.71 3.42 12.54
C GLU A 164 16.57 2.42 12.79
N MET A 165 15.32 2.88 12.73
CA MET A 165 14.14 2.01 12.88
C MET A 165 13.96 1.04 11.70
N ILE A 166 14.35 1.43 10.48
CA ILE A 166 14.08 0.67 9.25
C ILE A 166 15.32 0.05 8.62
N LYS A 167 16.52 0.37 9.11
CA LYS A 167 17.81 -0.02 8.53
C LYS A 167 17.88 -1.52 8.17
N TYR A 168 17.34 -2.38 9.00
CA TYR A 168 17.33 -3.82 8.83
C TYR A 168 15.89 -4.37 8.67
N SER A 169 15.03 -3.61 8.01
CA SER A 169 13.72 -4.09 7.61
C SER A 169 13.77 -4.72 6.23
N VAL A 170 12.97 -5.76 6.03
CA VAL A 170 12.82 -6.48 4.76
C VAL A 170 11.37 -6.44 4.34
N ASN A 171 11.10 -5.81 3.20
CA ASN A 171 9.78 -5.79 2.61
C ASN A 171 9.54 -7.09 1.83
N ILE A 172 8.50 -7.83 2.16
CA ILE A 172 8.21 -9.14 1.56
C ILE A 172 7.11 -9.12 0.50
N HIS A 173 6.29 -8.06 0.46
CA HIS A 173 5.24 -7.87 -0.55
C HIS A 173 4.81 -6.41 -0.64
N ARG A 174 4.13 -6.07 -1.74
CA ARG A 174 3.45 -4.80 -1.95
C ARG A 174 1.96 -5.04 -2.23
N GLY A 175 1.17 -3.97 -2.13
CA GLY A 175 -0.29 -4.03 -2.27
C GLY A 175 -1.01 -4.30 -0.96
N CYS A 176 -2.30 -3.98 -0.92
CA CYS A 176 -3.17 -4.25 0.23
C CYS A 176 -4.63 -4.34 -0.20
N PHE A 177 -5.28 -5.45 0.10
CA PHE A 177 -6.70 -5.66 -0.23
C PHE A 177 -7.64 -5.24 0.91
N GLY A 178 -7.14 -4.56 1.94
CA GLY A 178 -7.92 -4.07 3.08
C GLY A 178 -9.00 -3.07 2.69
N GLY A 179 -8.69 -2.14 1.80
CA GLY A 179 -9.65 -1.17 1.28
C GLY A 179 -10.26 -0.24 2.33
N CYS A 180 -9.52 0.05 3.42
CA CYS A 180 -9.95 1.01 4.44
C CYS A 180 -10.15 2.38 3.80
N ALA A 181 -11.23 3.09 4.16
CA ALA A 181 -11.63 4.33 3.48
C ALA A 181 -10.63 5.48 3.63
N PHE A 182 -9.88 5.50 4.72
CA PHE A 182 -8.86 6.51 5.01
C PHE A 182 -7.48 6.19 4.43
N CYS A 183 -7.27 4.97 3.88
CA CYS A 183 -5.94 4.47 3.53
C CYS A 183 -5.66 4.60 2.03
N THR A 184 -4.50 5.14 1.70
CA THR A 184 -4.07 5.39 0.32
C THR A 184 -3.28 4.24 -0.31
N ILE A 185 -2.97 3.18 0.43
CA ILE A 185 -2.13 2.07 -0.06
C ILE A 185 -2.72 1.42 -1.32
N ALA A 186 -4.02 1.12 -1.33
CA ALA A 186 -4.66 0.52 -2.50
C ALA A 186 -4.65 1.46 -3.72
N ALA A 187 -4.78 2.77 -3.51
CA ALA A 187 -4.73 3.78 -4.57
C ALA A 187 -3.30 4.01 -5.11
N HIS A 188 -2.28 3.69 -4.31
CA HIS A 188 -0.86 3.82 -4.67
C HIS A 188 -0.27 2.51 -5.21
N GLN A 189 -0.37 1.40 -4.47
CA GLN A 189 0.26 0.13 -4.81
C GLN A 189 -0.70 -0.86 -5.49
N GLY A 190 -1.99 -0.53 -5.51
CA GLY A 190 -3.03 -1.43 -5.96
C GLY A 190 -3.55 -2.35 -4.85
N LYS A 191 -4.67 -2.99 -5.13
CA LYS A 191 -5.35 -3.94 -4.24
C LYS A 191 -4.73 -5.34 -4.28
N ARG A 192 -4.05 -5.69 -5.38
CA ARG A 192 -3.44 -7.00 -5.59
C ARG A 192 -2.13 -7.11 -4.81
N ILE A 193 -1.98 -8.21 -4.08
CA ILE A 193 -0.71 -8.49 -3.41
C ILE A 193 0.30 -9.01 -4.44
N ILE A 194 1.44 -8.37 -4.51
CA ILE A 194 2.60 -8.83 -5.25
C ILE A 194 3.67 -9.19 -4.22
N SER A 195 3.90 -10.48 -4.07
CA SER A 195 4.87 -11.01 -3.09
C SER A 195 6.20 -11.28 -3.75
N ARG A 196 7.28 -11.02 -3.03
CA ARG A 196 8.62 -11.48 -3.43
C ARG A 196 8.73 -12.99 -3.29
N SER A 197 9.61 -13.58 -4.07
CA SER A 197 10.00 -14.99 -3.87
C SER A 197 10.73 -15.15 -2.54
N GLU A 198 10.64 -16.33 -1.95
CA GLU A 198 11.41 -16.66 -0.74
C GLU A 198 12.91 -16.51 -0.98
N GLU A 199 13.40 -16.90 -2.16
CA GLU A 199 14.81 -16.78 -2.56
C GLU A 199 15.27 -15.32 -2.55
N SER A 200 14.49 -14.40 -3.16
CA SER A 200 14.79 -12.96 -3.15
C SER A 200 14.87 -12.41 -1.73
N ILE A 201 13.97 -12.83 -0.85
CA ILE A 201 13.94 -12.39 0.56
C ILE A 201 15.16 -12.94 1.32
N MET A 202 15.47 -14.22 1.15
CA MET A 202 16.62 -14.87 1.82
C MET A 202 17.94 -14.26 1.38
N ASN A 203 18.13 -13.99 0.08
CA ASN A 203 19.33 -13.33 -0.44
C ASN A 203 19.52 -11.92 0.15
N GLU A 204 18.43 -11.16 0.31
CA GLU A 204 18.51 -9.86 0.96
C GLU A 204 18.89 -9.96 2.44
N ILE A 205 18.36 -10.94 3.17
CA ILE A 205 18.70 -11.18 4.58
C ILE A 205 20.16 -11.58 4.71
N GLU A 206 20.67 -12.41 3.80
CA GLU A 206 22.08 -12.77 3.74
C GLU A 206 22.99 -11.55 3.53
N GLN A 207 22.63 -10.64 2.61
CA GLN A 207 23.35 -9.38 2.41
C GLN A 207 23.30 -8.49 3.66
N ILE A 208 22.17 -8.42 4.36
CA ILE A 208 22.04 -7.69 5.62
C ILE A 208 22.96 -8.30 6.70
N SER A 209 23.06 -9.63 6.77
CA SER A 209 23.88 -10.31 7.78
C SER A 209 25.38 -10.04 7.62
N GLN A 210 25.81 -9.65 6.42
CA GLN A 210 27.20 -9.25 6.12
C GLN A 210 27.54 -7.82 6.59
N ASP A 211 26.54 -7.00 6.95
CA ASP A 211 26.80 -5.67 7.51
C ASP A 211 27.44 -5.81 8.90
N LYS A 212 28.65 -5.25 9.07
CA LYS A 212 29.42 -5.30 10.32
C LYS A 212 28.68 -4.73 11.54
N ASP A 213 27.70 -3.84 11.31
CA ASP A 213 26.88 -3.23 12.35
C ASP A 213 25.63 -4.07 12.68
N PHE A 214 25.33 -5.10 11.89
CA PHE A 214 24.22 -5.99 12.12
C PHE A 214 24.45 -6.85 13.37
N LYS A 215 23.47 -6.89 14.27
CA LYS A 215 23.57 -7.63 15.56
C LYS A 215 22.68 -8.88 15.60
N GLY A 216 22.14 -9.31 14.47
CA GLY A 216 21.27 -10.48 14.35
C GLY A 216 19.77 -10.17 14.50
N TYR A 217 19.37 -8.88 14.48
CA TYR A 217 17.98 -8.48 14.66
C TYR A 217 17.44 -7.82 13.40
N LEU A 218 16.51 -8.49 12.71
CA LEU A 218 15.72 -7.86 11.67
C LEU A 218 14.61 -7.03 12.35
N SER A 219 14.53 -5.76 12.04
CA SER A 219 13.56 -4.83 12.67
C SER A 219 12.14 -5.03 12.16
N ASP A 220 11.99 -5.50 10.93
CA ASP A 220 10.70 -5.86 10.33
C ASP A 220 10.90 -6.89 9.20
N LEU A 221 10.05 -7.88 9.16
CA LEU A 221 9.89 -8.81 8.04
C LEU A 221 8.42 -8.78 7.62
N GLY A 222 8.05 -7.75 6.84
CA GLY A 222 6.67 -7.41 6.64
C GLY A 222 6.38 -6.66 5.34
N GLY A 223 5.28 -5.92 5.34
CA GLY A 223 4.80 -5.16 4.19
C GLY A 223 3.67 -4.21 4.60
N PRO A 224 2.87 -3.67 3.67
CA PRO A 224 1.78 -2.76 3.99
C PRO A 224 0.78 -3.31 5.02
N SER A 225 0.64 -4.62 5.06
CA SER A 225 -0.01 -5.42 6.12
C SER A 225 0.78 -6.71 6.26
N ALA A 226 1.52 -6.88 7.33
CA ALA A 226 2.56 -7.91 7.46
C ALA A 226 2.09 -9.34 7.11
N ASN A 227 0.83 -9.66 7.37
CA ASN A 227 0.28 -11.00 7.17
C ASN A 227 -0.51 -11.20 5.87
N MET A 228 -0.24 -10.39 4.84
CA MET A 228 -0.85 -10.58 3.51
C MET A 228 0.07 -11.29 2.49
N TYR A 229 1.25 -11.72 2.90
CA TYR A 229 2.21 -12.40 2.03
C TYR A 229 1.61 -13.63 1.34
N SER A 230 1.77 -13.71 0.03
CA SER A 230 1.24 -14.78 -0.85
C SER A 230 -0.28 -14.94 -0.87
N MET A 231 -1.04 -14.01 -0.28
CA MET A 231 -2.49 -14.07 -0.31
C MET A 231 -3.04 -13.58 -1.64
N LYS A 232 -4.02 -14.30 -2.19
CA LYS A 232 -4.69 -13.96 -3.46
C LYS A 232 -6.09 -14.58 -3.53
N GLY A 233 -6.85 -14.21 -4.55
CA GLY A 233 -8.12 -14.89 -4.84
C GLY A 233 -7.88 -16.34 -5.26
N LYS A 234 -8.77 -17.24 -4.86
CA LYS A 234 -8.78 -18.66 -5.28
C LYS A 234 -9.03 -18.79 -6.77
N ASP A 235 -9.95 -17.97 -7.29
CA ASP A 235 -10.24 -17.82 -8.72
C ASP A 235 -9.92 -16.39 -9.15
N GLU A 236 -8.88 -16.24 -9.96
CA GLU A 236 -8.45 -14.94 -10.47
C GLU A 236 -9.44 -14.32 -11.46
N ASN A 237 -10.23 -15.13 -12.18
CA ASN A 237 -11.23 -14.62 -13.12
C ASN A 237 -12.37 -13.90 -12.40
N LEU A 238 -12.73 -14.36 -11.20
CA LEU A 238 -13.65 -13.63 -10.34
C LEU A 238 -13.05 -12.31 -9.85
N CYS A 239 -11.76 -12.30 -9.51
CA CYS A 239 -11.06 -11.08 -9.11
C CYS A 239 -10.97 -10.06 -10.25
N LYS A 240 -10.75 -10.50 -11.50
CA LYS A 240 -10.70 -9.61 -12.68
C LYS A 240 -12.00 -8.84 -12.93
N LYS A 241 -13.13 -9.40 -12.52
CA LYS A 241 -14.47 -8.80 -12.66
C LYS A 241 -14.92 -8.07 -11.40
N CYS A 242 -14.16 -8.14 -10.32
CA CYS A 242 -14.55 -7.65 -9.00
C CYS A 242 -14.44 -6.12 -8.92
N THR A 243 -15.50 -5.49 -8.39
CA THR A 243 -15.57 -4.04 -8.16
C THR A 243 -15.60 -3.66 -6.66
N ARG A 244 -15.48 -4.65 -5.75
CA ARG A 244 -15.49 -4.39 -4.31
C ARG A 244 -14.27 -3.54 -3.89
N PRO A 245 -14.44 -2.50 -3.10
CA PRO A 245 -13.30 -1.72 -2.60
C PRO A 245 -12.45 -2.50 -1.59
N SER A 246 -13.04 -3.43 -0.84
CA SER A 246 -12.36 -4.23 0.19
C SER A 246 -12.62 -5.73 -0.01
N CYS A 247 -11.60 -6.57 0.20
CA CYS A 247 -11.77 -8.01 0.31
C CYS A 247 -12.09 -8.46 1.74
N LEU A 248 -11.99 -7.55 2.70
CA LEU A 248 -12.20 -7.84 4.13
C LEU A 248 -13.54 -7.32 4.64
N TYR A 249 -14.01 -6.17 4.13
CA TYR A 249 -15.23 -5.51 4.62
C TYR A 249 -16.37 -5.58 3.58
N PRO A 250 -17.64 -5.75 3.99
CA PRO A 250 -18.17 -5.98 5.37
C PRO A 250 -17.94 -7.39 5.89
N SER A 251 -17.41 -8.27 5.09
CA SER A 251 -17.02 -9.64 5.45
C SER A 251 -15.90 -10.12 4.57
N LEU A 252 -15.10 -11.05 5.05
CA LEU A 252 -14.05 -11.70 4.28
C LEU A 252 -14.61 -12.25 2.96
N CYS A 253 -13.96 -11.91 1.86
CA CYS A 253 -14.37 -12.36 0.53
C CYS A 253 -14.30 -13.90 0.44
N LYS A 254 -15.38 -14.53 0.02
CA LYS A 254 -15.45 -16.01 -0.15
C LYS A 254 -14.39 -16.55 -1.13
N ASN A 255 -13.97 -15.71 -2.10
CA ASN A 255 -12.92 -16.04 -3.05
C ASN A 255 -11.50 -15.81 -2.50
N MET A 256 -11.34 -15.26 -1.28
CA MET A 256 -10.02 -15.02 -0.70
C MET A 256 -9.39 -16.33 -0.23
N ASN A 257 -8.14 -16.56 -0.64
CA ASN A 257 -7.25 -17.51 0.01
C ASN A 257 -6.43 -16.75 1.07
N ASN A 258 -6.77 -16.94 2.35
CA ASN A 258 -6.11 -16.32 3.50
C ASN A 258 -5.18 -17.30 4.24
N ASP A 259 -4.61 -18.26 3.52
CA ASP A 259 -3.70 -19.25 4.06
C ASP A 259 -2.37 -18.61 4.49
N HIS A 260 -2.04 -18.68 5.77
CA HIS A 260 -0.79 -18.17 6.32
C HIS A 260 0.40 -19.14 6.23
N ARG A 261 0.20 -20.38 5.76
CA ARG A 261 1.31 -21.37 5.68
C ARG A 261 2.53 -20.89 4.89
N PRO A 262 2.39 -20.19 3.73
CA PRO A 262 3.56 -19.65 3.03
C PRO A 262 4.36 -18.68 3.91
N LEU A 263 3.68 -17.80 4.63
CA LEU A 263 4.32 -16.85 5.54
C LEU A 263 4.99 -17.54 6.74
N LEU A 264 4.31 -18.52 7.33
CA LEU A 264 4.87 -19.31 8.44
C LEU A 264 6.13 -20.09 8.02
N ASN A 265 6.14 -20.64 6.81
CA ASN A 265 7.30 -21.32 6.25
C ASN A 265 8.48 -20.34 6.06
N LEU A 266 8.23 -19.18 5.49
CA LEU A 266 9.21 -18.10 5.38
C LEU A 266 9.78 -17.72 6.76
N TYR A 267 8.94 -17.48 7.75
CA TYR A 267 9.35 -17.14 9.10
C TYR A 267 10.22 -18.24 9.74
N LYS A 268 9.84 -19.51 9.54
CA LYS A 268 10.62 -20.67 10.03
C LYS A 268 11.99 -20.71 9.37
N ARG A 269 12.08 -20.51 8.06
CA ARG A 269 13.36 -20.50 7.33
C ARG A 269 14.27 -19.37 7.80
N VAL A 270 13.73 -18.16 7.93
CA VAL A 270 14.50 -16.99 8.40
C VAL A 270 15.04 -17.21 9.81
N ARG A 271 14.23 -17.76 10.72
CA ARG A 271 14.68 -18.08 12.09
C ARG A 271 15.75 -19.19 12.16
N ALA A 272 15.85 -20.02 11.13
CA ALA A 272 16.85 -21.08 11.06
C ALA A 272 18.22 -20.60 10.58
N LEU A 273 18.34 -19.34 10.11
CA LEU A 273 19.62 -18.78 9.70
C LEU A 273 20.52 -18.54 10.92
N PRO A 274 21.82 -18.93 10.85
CA PRO A 274 22.73 -18.85 11.99
C PRO A 274 22.98 -17.41 12.48
N ASP A 275 22.94 -16.45 11.56
CA ASP A 275 23.21 -15.04 11.85
C ASP A 275 21.97 -14.27 12.34
N ILE A 276 20.79 -14.90 12.35
CA ILE A 276 19.54 -14.29 12.78
C ILE A 276 19.18 -14.75 14.20
N LYS A 277 19.31 -13.83 15.14
CA LYS A 277 18.83 -14.04 16.52
C LYS A 277 17.32 -13.87 16.63
N GLN A 278 16.79 -12.87 15.94
CA GLN A 278 15.36 -12.59 15.93
C GLN A 278 14.93 -11.83 14.66
N ALA A 279 13.86 -12.29 14.03
CA ALA A 279 13.18 -11.57 12.96
C ALA A 279 11.87 -11.00 13.53
N LEU A 280 11.79 -9.69 13.66
CA LEU A 280 10.64 -9.00 14.24
C LEU A 280 9.61 -8.65 13.17
N ILE A 281 8.37 -8.45 13.59
CA ILE A 281 7.29 -7.89 12.79
C ILE A 281 6.93 -6.54 13.39
N GLY A 282 7.51 -5.48 12.80
CA GLY A 282 7.26 -4.09 13.17
C GLY A 282 6.08 -3.48 12.43
N SER A 283 5.75 -4.01 11.25
CA SER A 283 4.59 -3.63 10.45
C SER A 283 3.28 -4.04 11.12
N GLY A 284 2.21 -3.29 10.84
CA GLY A 284 0.88 -3.62 11.34
C GLY A 284 0.37 -4.95 10.78
N VAL A 285 -0.31 -5.72 11.61
CA VAL A 285 -0.96 -6.96 11.22
C VAL A 285 -2.48 -6.80 11.13
N ARG A 286 -3.10 -7.45 10.15
CA ARG A 286 -4.55 -7.50 9.99
C ARG A 286 -5.11 -8.66 10.81
N TYR A 287 -5.63 -8.36 11.99
CA TYR A 287 -6.20 -9.38 12.88
C TYR A 287 -7.53 -9.94 12.37
N ASP A 288 -8.22 -9.22 11.49
CA ASP A 288 -9.41 -9.71 10.77
C ASP A 288 -9.10 -10.81 9.73
N LEU A 289 -7.81 -11.11 9.51
CA LEU A 289 -7.34 -12.28 8.77
C LEU A 289 -6.93 -13.45 9.67
N PHE A 290 -6.88 -13.26 10.99
CA PHE A 290 -6.51 -14.32 11.89
C PHE A 290 -7.62 -15.37 11.94
N ASP A 291 -7.32 -16.51 11.35
CA ASP A 291 -8.12 -17.71 11.46
C ASP A 291 -7.75 -18.50 12.73
N LYS A 292 -8.20 -19.75 12.81
CA LYS A 292 -7.84 -20.69 13.88
C LYS A 292 -6.43 -21.29 13.69
N SER A 293 -5.64 -20.82 12.69
CA SER A 293 -4.30 -21.28 12.43
C SER A 293 -3.33 -20.90 13.54
N GLU A 294 -2.18 -21.56 13.54
CA GLU A 294 -1.07 -21.28 14.46
C GLU A 294 -0.36 -19.93 14.21
N TYR A 295 -0.81 -19.15 13.18
CA TYR A 295 -0.14 -17.93 12.79
C TYR A 295 -0.01 -16.93 13.94
N PHE A 296 -1.12 -16.65 14.63
CA PHE A 296 -1.13 -15.66 15.71
C PHE A 296 -0.25 -16.07 16.89
N GLU A 297 -0.30 -17.34 17.26
CA GLU A 297 0.56 -17.90 18.34
C GLU A 297 2.04 -17.83 17.94
N THR A 298 2.38 -18.20 16.70
CA THR A 298 3.74 -18.10 16.17
C THR A 298 4.24 -16.65 16.14
N LEU A 299 3.40 -15.71 15.68
CA LEU A 299 3.70 -14.29 15.67
C LEU A 299 4.06 -13.80 17.08
N VAL A 300 3.18 -14.01 18.05
CA VAL A 300 3.35 -13.54 19.44
C VAL A 300 4.60 -14.19 20.06
N ARG A 301 4.78 -15.47 19.88
CA ARG A 301 5.88 -16.22 20.50
C ARG A 301 7.26 -15.85 19.98
N TYR A 302 7.41 -15.61 18.67
CA TYR A 302 8.72 -15.54 18.03
C TYR A 302 9.05 -14.21 17.35
N HIS A 303 8.04 -13.38 17.06
CA HIS A 303 8.22 -12.23 16.18
C HIS A 303 7.83 -10.88 16.82
N VAL A 304 7.50 -10.87 18.08
CA VAL A 304 7.15 -9.66 18.84
C VAL A 304 8.27 -9.34 19.85
N SER A 305 8.84 -8.14 19.72
CA SER A 305 9.95 -7.66 20.58
C SER A 305 9.53 -7.15 21.96
N GLY A 306 8.26 -7.34 22.36
CA GLY A 306 7.67 -6.79 23.57
C GLY A 306 6.42 -5.95 23.31
N ARG A 307 6.23 -5.44 22.10
CA ARG A 307 5.05 -4.63 21.72
C ARG A 307 4.50 -5.09 20.38
N LEU A 308 3.27 -5.60 20.38
CA LEU A 308 2.53 -5.92 19.16
C LEU A 308 1.61 -4.75 18.82
N LYS A 309 1.82 -4.17 17.65
CA LYS A 309 1.00 -3.09 17.12
C LYS A 309 -0.19 -3.66 16.35
N VAL A 310 -1.38 -3.21 16.69
CA VAL A 310 -2.64 -3.54 15.99
C VAL A 310 -3.46 -2.27 15.78
N ALA A 311 -4.30 -2.26 14.77
CA ALA A 311 -5.02 -1.07 14.37
C ALA A 311 -6.54 -1.33 14.38
N PRO A 312 -7.22 -1.26 15.55
CA PRO A 312 -8.68 -1.24 15.60
C PRO A 312 -9.25 0.02 14.95
N GLU A 313 -8.52 1.12 14.99
CA GLU A 313 -8.78 2.46 14.45
C GLU A 313 -9.83 3.24 15.25
N HIS A 314 -10.90 2.63 15.71
CA HIS A 314 -11.96 3.24 16.54
C HIS A 314 -12.70 2.17 17.34
N CYS A 315 -13.55 2.57 18.31
CA CYS A 315 -14.47 1.70 19.04
C CYS A 315 -15.91 1.83 18.56
N SER A 316 -16.36 3.03 18.17
CA SER A 316 -17.72 3.26 17.67
C SER A 316 -18.00 2.53 16.35
N GLU A 317 -19.08 1.74 16.32
CA GLU A 317 -19.50 0.95 15.16
C GLU A 317 -19.87 1.83 13.96
N SER A 318 -20.44 3.03 14.18
CA SER A 318 -20.77 3.98 13.12
C SER A 318 -19.53 4.46 12.39
N VAL A 319 -18.48 4.78 13.13
CA VAL A 319 -17.19 5.25 12.61
C VAL A 319 -16.43 4.10 11.94
N LEU A 320 -16.39 2.91 12.54
CA LEU A 320 -15.79 1.72 11.94
C LEU A 320 -16.43 1.36 10.60
N LYS A 321 -17.76 1.48 10.50
CA LYS A 321 -18.49 1.29 9.24
C LYS A 321 -18.05 2.29 8.18
N ALA A 322 -17.93 3.58 8.54
CA ALA A 322 -17.44 4.62 7.64
C ALA A 322 -15.98 4.35 7.20
N MET A 323 -15.15 3.87 8.10
CA MET A 323 -13.76 3.45 7.85
C MET A 323 -13.62 2.16 7.03
N ARG A 324 -14.69 1.39 6.82
CA ARG A 324 -14.65 0.00 6.29
C ARG A 324 -13.76 -0.91 7.12
N LYS A 325 -13.91 -0.82 8.44
CA LYS A 325 -13.25 -1.69 9.41
C LYS A 325 -14.27 -2.66 10.01
N MET A 326 -13.77 -3.76 10.52
CA MET A 326 -14.59 -4.75 11.24
C MET A 326 -14.94 -4.24 12.64
N SER A 327 -15.96 -4.87 13.28
CA SER A 327 -16.38 -4.55 14.64
C SER A 327 -15.24 -4.56 15.65
N PHE A 328 -15.30 -3.67 16.63
CA PHE A 328 -14.36 -3.59 17.73
C PHE A 328 -14.30 -4.86 18.57
N ASP A 329 -15.36 -5.65 18.61
CA ASP A 329 -15.40 -6.96 19.29
C ASP A 329 -14.29 -7.91 18.82
N GLN A 330 -13.91 -7.84 17.53
CA GLN A 330 -12.79 -8.65 17.02
C GLN A 330 -11.46 -8.25 17.66
N PHE A 331 -11.27 -6.97 17.94
CA PHE A 331 -10.09 -6.52 18.67
C PHE A 331 -10.11 -7.02 20.12
N ILE A 332 -11.25 -7.01 20.79
CA ILE A 332 -11.40 -7.56 22.15
C ILE A 332 -11.06 -9.05 22.17
N ASP A 333 -11.51 -9.82 21.19
CA ASP A 333 -11.19 -11.24 21.08
C ASP A 333 -9.68 -11.47 20.86
N ILE A 334 -9.04 -10.68 20.02
CA ILE A 334 -7.59 -10.75 19.80
C ILE A 334 -6.82 -10.37 21.06
N LYS A 335 -7.28 -9.37 21.81
CA LYS A 335 -6.67 -9.00 23.10
C LYS A 335 -6.71 -10.18 24.08
N LYS A 336 -7.85 -10.83 24.24
CA LYS A 336 -7.99 -12.02 25.10
C LYS A 336 -7.04 -13.15 24.66
N ARG A 337 -6.99 -13.45 23.36
CA ARG A 337 -6.09 -14.47 22.81
C ARG A 337 -4.61 -14.10 23.05
N PHE A 338 -4.26 -12.83 22.90
CA PHE A 338 -2.91 -12.34 23.15
C PHE A 338 -2.50 -12.54 24.62
N GLU A 339 -3.37 -12.22 25.55
CA GLU A 339 -3.16 -12.41 27.00
C GLU A 339 -2.99 -13.90 27.36
N ILE A 340 -3.81 -14.77 26.78
CA ILE A 340 -3.70 -16.23 26.94
C ILE A 340 -2.34 -16.75 26.46
N ILE A 341 -1.88 -16.31 25.26
CA ILE A 341 -0.60 -16.73 24.71
C ILE A 341 0.56 -16.21 25.57
N ASN A 342 0.53 -14.96 26.00
CA ASN A 342 1.54 -14.39 26.89
C ASN A 342 1.63 -15.17 28.21
N SER A 343 0.49 -15.49 28.83
CA SER A 343 0.45 -16.32 30.04
C SER A 343 1.01 -17.73 29.80
N LYS A 344 0.60 -18.38 28.71
CA LYS A 344 1.04 -19.74 28.33
C LYS A 344 2.55 -19.86 28.20
N TYR A 345 3.21 -18.83 27.66
CA TYR A 345 4.65 -18.83 27.39
C TYR A 345 5.47 -17.96 28.33
N GLY A 346 4.87 -17.42 29.38
CA GLY A 346 5.55 -16.55 30.35
C GLY A 346 6.10 -15.26 29.74
N LEU A 347 5.44 -14.72 28.66
CA LEU A 347 5.85 -13.52 27.98
C LEU A 347 5.34 -12.27 28.71
N LYS A 348 6.08 -11.16 28.60
CA LYS A 348 5.71 -9.86 29.17
C LYS A 348 5.47 -8.81 28.09
N GLN A 349 4.76 -9.19 27.06
CA GLN A 349 4.50 -8.33 25.91
C GLN A 349 3.27 -7.46 26.11
N GLN A 350 3.20 -6.36 25.39
CA GLN A 350 2.09 -5.41 25.38
C GLN A 350 1.42 -5.37 24.01
N LEU A 351 0.10 -5.31 24.00
CA LEU A 351 -0.68 -5.01 22.81
C LEU A 351 -0.86 -3.48 22.73
N ILE A 352 -0.44 -2.88 21.62
CA ILE A 352 -0.49 -1.44 21.42
C ILE A 352 -1.55 -1.14 20.33
N PRO A 353 -2.75 -0.70 20.71
CA PRO A 353 -3.77 -0.33 19.75
C PRO A 353 -3.48 1.06 19.16
N TYR A 354 -3.71 1.20 17.85
CA TYR A 354 -3.73 2.48 17.16
C TYR A 354 -5.18 2.92 16.94
N PHE A 355 -5.46 4.19 17.26
CA PHE A 355 -6.75 4.82 17.07
C PHE A 355 -6.61 6.05 16.17
N ILE A 356 -7.64 6.30 15.37
CA ILE A 356 -7.79 7.51 14.55
C ILE A 356 -8.86 8.37 15.21
N SER A 357 -8.49 9.58 15.61
CA SER A 357 -9.42 10.58 16.12
C SER A 357 -10.00 11.41 14.97
N SER A 358 -11.20 11.94 15.17
CA SER A 358 -11.82 12.93 14.27
C SER A 358 -11.97 12.45 12.82
N HIS A 359 -12.22 11.16 12.60
CA HIS A 359 -12.57 10.67 11.27
C HIS A 359 -13.86 11.34 10.79
N PRO A 360 -14.02 11.65 9.49
CA PRO A 360 -15.27 12.17 8.96
C PRO A 360 -16.48 11.33 9.37
N GLY A 361 -17.48 11.97 9.97
CA GLY A 361 -18.66 11.33 10.55
C GLY A 361 -18.51 10.88 12.00
N CYS A 362 -17.36 11.09 12.63
CA CYS A 362 -17.16 10.88 14.06
C CYS A 362 -17.70 12.08 14.85
N THR A 363 -18.50 11.82 15.89
CA THR A 363 -19.04 12.83 16.81
C THR A 363 -18.16 12.96 18.06
N ALA A 364 -18.45 13.95 18.92
CA ALA A 364 -17.79 14.08 20.20
C ALA A 364 -18.08 12.88 21.14
N GLU A 365 -19.31 12.36 21.06
CA GLU A 365 -19.74 11.17 21.79
C GLU A 365 -18.96 9.93 21.35
N ASP A 366 -18.79 9.73 20.02
CA ASP A 366 -17.97 8.64 19.48
C ASP A 366 -16.50 8.73 19.94
N MET A 367 -16.00 9.94 20.21
CA MET A 367 -14.64 10.15 20.73
C MET A 367 -14.53 9.91 22.24
N ALA A 368 -15.63 10.00 22.96
CA ALA A 368 -15.71 9.75 24.40
C ALA A 368 -15.87 8.25 24.75
N GLU A 369 -16.40 7.46 23.82
CA GLU A 369 -16.57 6.01 23.93
C GLU A 369 -15.21 5.27 24.01
#